data_938e3bcac2c2429f5388c9b5cfef2c91
#
_entry.id   938e3bcac2c2429f5388c9b5cfef2c91
#
_cell.length_a   1.000
_cell.length_b   1.000
_cell.length_c   1.000
_cell.angle_alpha   90.00
_cell.angle_beta   90.00
_cell.angle_gamma   90.00
#
_symmetry.space_group_name_H-M   'P 1'
#
loop_
_entity.id
_entity.type
_entity.pdbx_description
1 polymer ?
#
loop_
_entity_poly.entity_id
_entity_poly.type
_entity_poly.pdbx_seq_one_letter_code
_entity_poly.pdbx_strand_id
1 'polypeptide(L)'
;MNNIYYGMELKTSKRRRKRRKGPILPILLLLAIGIGVGVYFLAGKLTADKKDDDTPVILAPDPTKNYVELTEQGTDSSQAEWVNRDIEQDGTDSNDIYGLWTQEKPTEAPADTEPDDEEKIWMGDFVDTREKVKSKGVYVSSSYINKKLDATIDLVDKTELNTMVIDIKTDAGYITYQMDCDVAREIGACTDCISDIDATVKKLKDKGIYLIARIVALKDPMLAANKPELALKNKDGSVFKDSAGLRWVNPYEDKVWEYLTEVCRQAVKVGFDEVNLDYIRFSTDKGMSNVDFGPKAEQMTRIEVITEGIRKICEEIKPMGAFVSCDVYGAIISSSVDAKIVGQSYFNMAKYLDYICPMVYPSHYGNGYYGLDYPDTHPYELVYHALMDSQKVLYMIDPEENKAEVRPWLQDFTATWVSHHLTYGKKEVRDEINAVYDAGYTQWLLWNAAISYTEDALEPDTAGVG
;
A
#
# COMPACT_ATOMS: atom_id res chain seq x y z
N MET A 1 -30.08 15.44 -14.54
CA MET A 1 -30.60 16.68 -13.89
C MET A 1 -30.43 16.52 -12.40
N ASN A 2 -29.88 17.53 -11.78
CA ASN A 2 -29.56 17.77 -10.38
C ASN A 2 -28.16 17.33 -9.90
N ASN A 3 -27.22 18.22 -10.16
CA ASN A 3 -25.95 18.35 -9.48
C ASN A 3 -26.17 18.87 -8.05
N ILE A 4 -25.54 18.23 -7.06
CA ILE A 4 -25.36 18.82 -5.74
C ILE A 4 -23.86 19.08 -5.55
N TYR A 5 -23.46 20.33 -5.77
CA TYR A 5 -22.16 20.86 -5.36
C TYR A 5 -22.29 21.42 -3.94
N TYR A 6 -21.43 21.01 -3.03
CA TYR A 6 -21.25 21.71 -1.75
C TYR A 6 -20.25 22.87 -1.96
N GLY A 7 -20.78 24.09 -2.11
CA GLY A 7 -20.02 25.31 -2.04
C GLY A 7 -20.16 25.93 -0.65
N MET A 8 -19.04 26.17 0.04
CA MET A 8 -18.99 27.00 1.24
C MET A 8 -18.97 28.48 0.85
N GLU A 9 -20.06 29.21 1.10
CA GLU A 9 -20.09 30.68 1.04
C GLU A 9 -19.70 31.29 2.40
N LEU A 10 -18.67 32.11 2.37
CA LEU A 10 -18.31 33.03 3.46
C LEU A 10 -19.30 34.19 3.51
N LYS A 11 -20.06 34.32 4.57
CA LYS A 11 -20.86 35.52 4.86
C LYS A 11 -20.18 36.42 5.90
N THR A 12 -19.93 37.63 5.47
CA THR A 12 -19.38 38.78 6.22
C THR A 12 -20.30 39.27 7.33
N SER A 13 -19.66 39.67 8.42
CA SER A 13 -20.28 40.20 9.65
C SER A 13 -20.94 41.56 9.47
N LYS A 14 -22.09 41.75 10.11
CA LYS A 14 -22.58 43.09 10.56
C LYS A 14 -22.84 43.07 12.07
N ARG A 15 -22.07 43.93 12.76
CA ARG A 15 -22.22 44.25 14.19
C ARG A 15 -23.63 44.75 14.53
N ARG A 16 -24.26 44.26 15.61
CA ARG A 16 -25.21 45.00 16.44
C ARG A 16 -25.11 44.64 17.93
N ARG A 17 -25.36 45.69 18.73
CA ARG A 17 -25.07 45.93 20.15
C ARG A 17 -25.80 45.04 21.16
N LYS A 18 -25.06 44.81 22.27
CA LYS A 18 -25.38 44.43 23.66
C LYS A 18 -26.83 44.45 24.14
N ARG A 19 -27.22 43.34 24.80
CA ARG A 19 -28.00 43.37 26.04
C ARG A 19 -27.49 42.31 27.02
N ARG A 20 -27.16 42.69 28.24
CA ARG A 20 -26.76 41.87 29.38
C ARG A 20 -27.97 41.08 29.88
N LYS A 21 -27.85 39.74 30.05
CA LYS A 21 -28.64 38.93 30.97
C LYS A 21 -27.69 37.91 31.66
N GLY A 22 -27.92 37.69 32.95
CA GLY A 22 -27.04 37.03 33.92
C GLY A 22 -26.92 35.48 33.79
N PRO A 23 -26.35 34.82 34.81
CA PRO A 23 -25.63 33.57 34.67
C PRO A 23 -26.53 32.32 34.72
N ILE A 24 -27.10 31.93 33.57
CA ILE A 24 -27.82 30.64 33.43
C ILE A 24 -26.98 29.59 32.64
N LEU A 25 -25.92 30.06 31.99
CA LEU A 25 -25.10 29.22 31.09
C LEU A 25 -24.32 28.05 31.78
N PRO A 26 -23.80 28.18 33.02
CA PRO A 26 -23.04 27.08 33.65
C PRO A 26 -23.90 25.89 34.05
N ILE A 27 -25.19 26.10 34.40
CA ILE A 27 -26.07 25.02 34.89
C ILE A 27 -26.53 24.12 33.71
N LEU A 28 -26.78 24.70 32.53
CA LEU A 28 -27.13 23.92 31.33
C LEU A 28 -25.95 23.13 30.78
N LEU A 29 -24.70 23.62 30.88
CA LEU A 29 -23.53 22.92 30.47
C LEU A 29 -23.24 21.68 31.36
N LEU A 30 -23.43 21.80 32.68
CA LEU A 30 -23.28 20.67 33.63
C LEU A 30 -24.38 19.61 33.44
N LEU A 31 -25.60 19.99 33.08
CA LEU A 31 -26.66 19.05 32.76
C LEU A 31 -26.39 18.30 31.40
N ALA A 32 -25.86 18.97 30.42
CA ALA A 32 -25.49 18.32 29.15
C ALA A 32 -24.35 17.30 29.33
N ILE A 33 -23.34 17.61 30.14
CA ILE A 33 -22.24 16.69 30.50
C ILE A 33 -22.76 15.50 31.29
N GLY A 34 -23.66 15.71 32.27
CA GLY A 34 -24.28 14.64 33.06
C GLY A 34 -25.11 13.67 32.23
N ILE A 35 -25.85 14.15 31.22
CA ILE A 35 -26.63 13.31 30.30
C ILE A 35 -25.72 12.56 29.35
N GLY A 36 -24.65 13.18 28.84
CA GLY A 36 -23.67 12.54 27.98
C GLY A 36 -22.96 11.37 28.65
N VAL A 37 -22.53 11.56 29.92
CA VAL A 37 -21.88 10.47 30.71
C VAL A 37 -22.90 9.39 31.05
N GLY A 38 -24.16 9.73 31.37
CA GLY A 38 -25.21 8.75 31.67
C GLY A 38 -25.55 7.85 30.49
N VAL A 39 -25.61 8.41 29.27
CA VAL A 39 -25.84 7.65 28.01
C VAL A 39 -24.66 6.77 27.70
N TYR A 40 -23.41 7.24 27.92
CA TYR A 40 -22.20 6.46 27.74
C TYR A 40 -22.13 5.23 28.64
N PHE A 41 -22.50 5.36 29.95
CA PHE A 41 -22.56 4.24 30.88
C PHE A 41 -23.73 3.28 30.61
N LEU A 42 -24.85 3.74 30.03
CA LEU A 42 -25.96 2.86 29.68
C LEU A 42 -25.65 2.10 28.37
N ALA A 43 -25.01 2.73 27.37
CA ALA A 43 -24.56 2.09 26.15
C ALA A 43 -23.49 1.01 26.44
N GLY A 44 -22.51 1.30 27.31
CA GLY A 44 -21.50 0.34 27.74
C GLY A 44 -22.03 -0.88 28.51
N LYS A 45 -23.18 -0.76 29.22
CA LYS A 45 -23.82 -1.90 29.88
C LYS A 45 -24.70 -2.77 28.96
N LEU A 46 -25.17 -2.23 27.85
CA LEU A 46 -26.01 -2.97 26.86
C LEU A 46 -25.19 -3.81 25.87
N THR A 47 -23.86 -3.60 25.80
CA THR A 47 -22.96 -4.35 24.93
C THR A 47 -22.19 -5.48 25.64
N ALA A 48 -22.39 -5.66 26.96
CA ALA A 48 -21.62 -6.63 27.77
C ALA A 48 -22.18 -8.06 27.79
N ASP A 49 -23.32 -8.34 27.20
CA ASP A 49 -23.94 -9.66 27.18
C ASP A 49 -24.27 -10.15 25.74
N LYS A 50 -23.23 -10.48 24.98
CA LYS A 50 -23.30 -11.49 23.91
C LYS A 50 -21.93 -12.13 23.77
N LYS A 51 -21.75 -13.26 24.39
CA LYS A 51 -20.76 -14.26 24.01
C LYS A 51 -21.33 -14.98 22.80
N ASP A 52 -20.84 -14.70 21.62
CA ASP A 52 -20.89 -15.60 20.48
C ASP A 52 -19.45 -15.89 20.05
N ASP A 53 -19.16 -17.17 20.05
CA ASP A 53 -17.89 -17.83 19.78
C ASP A 53 -17.65 -17.80 18.26
N ASP A 54 -17.07 -16.69 17.75
CA ASP A 54 -16.57 -16.59 16.39
C ASP A 54 -15.21 -15.92 16.40
N THR A 55 -14.20 -16.71 16.09
CA THR A 55 -12.80 -16.33 16.00
C THR A 55 -12.60 -15.29 14.89
N PRO A 56 -12.12 -14.07 15.15
CA PRO A 56 -11.92 -13.06 14.11
C PRO A 56 -10.66 -13.34 13.29
N VAL A 57 -10.81 -13.37 11.97
CA VAL A 57 -9.71 -13.17 11.02
C VAL A 57 -9.36 -11.68 11.03
N ILE A 58 -8.10 -11.35 11.15
CA ILE A 58 -7.64 -10.00 11.49
C ILE A 58 -7.08 -9.29 10.27
N LEU A 59 -7.49 -8.03 10.15
CA LEU A 59 -7.20 -7.16 9.03
C LEU A 59 -5.94 -6.33 9.32
N ALA A 60 -4.99 -6.32 8.39
CA ALA A 60 -3.95 -5.30 8.38
C ALA A 60 -4.60 -3.90 8.30
N PRO A 61 -4.14 -2.91 9.06
CA PRO A 61 -4.62 -1.55 8.95
C PRO A 61 -4.39 -1.03 7.54
N ASP A 62 -5.41 -0.39 6.98
CA ASP A 62 -5.35 0.24 5.67
C ASP A 62 -4.39 1.45 5.76
N PRO A 63 -3.23 1.42 5.08
CA PRO A 63 -2.26 2.53 5.14
C PRO A 63 -2.80 3.82 4.50
N THR A 64 -3.98 3.76 3.86
CA THR A 64 -4.61 4.91 3.20
C THR A 64 -5.77 5.51 3.99
N LYS A 65 -6.11 4.99 5.16
CA LYS A 65 -7.06 5.69 6.03
C LYS A 65 -6.48 7.05 6.37
N ASN A 66 -7.13 8.10 5.91
CA ASN A 66 -6.75 9.48 6.18
C ASN A 66 -6.62 9.69 7.69
N TYR A 67 -5.40 9.82 8.18
CA TYR A 67 -5.09 10.05 9.60
C TYR A 67 -5.73 11.32 10.17
N VAL A 68 -6.22 12.22 9.32
CA VAL A 68 -6.94 13.43 9.72
C VAL A 68 -8.30 13.12 10.36
N GLU A 69 -8.94 11.97 10.01
CA GLU A 69 -10.20 11.55 10.64
C GLU A 69 -9.99 10.77 11.95
N LEU A 70 -8.81 10.17 12.16
CA LEU A 70 -8.52 9.36 13.34
C LEU A 70 -8.15 10.19 14.58
N THR A 71 -7.84 11.49 14.43
CA THR A 71 -7.55 12.38 15.57
C THR A 71 -8.80 12.89 16.27
N GLU A 72 -9.99 12.75 15.69
CA GLU A 72 -11.25 13.19 16.29
C GLU A 72 -12.15 12.07 16.80
N GLN A 73 -11.86 10.78 16.51
CA GLN A 73 -12.67 9.66 17.00
C GLN A 73 -11.80 8.63 17.71
N GLY A 74 -12.06 8.50 19.01
CA GLY A 74 -11.31 7.71 19.97
C GLY A 74 -11.00 6.29 19.51
N THR A 75 -9.80 5.88 19.81
CA THR A 75 -9.22 4.55 19.96
C THR A 75 -10.20 3.38 19.79
N ASP A 76 -10.25 2.83 18.59
CA ASP A 76 -10.74 1.47 18.40
C ASP A 76 -9.60 0.49 18.65
N SER A 77 -9.66 -0.18 19.81
CA SER A 77 -8.67 -1.16 20.27
C SER A 77 -8.69 -2.47 19.46
N SER A 78 -9.50 -2.57 18.41
CA SER A 78 -9.64 -3.78 17.58
C SER A 78 -8.51 -3.97 16.55
N GLN A 79 -7.63 -2.98 16.38
CA GLN A 79 -6.58 -3.01 15.35
C GLN A 79 -5.26 -3.67 15.81
N ALA A 80 -5.09 -3.95 17.08
CA ALA A 80 -3.85 -4.52 17.63
C ALA A 80 -3.84 -6.05 17.80
N GLU A 81 -4.92 -6.76 17.45
CA GLU A 81 -5.06 -8.19 17.76
C GLU A 81 -4.60 -9.17 16.67
N TRP A 82 -4.06 -8.72 15.56
CA TRP A 82 -3.95 -9.58 14.40
C TRP A 82 -2.66 -10.40 14.25
N VAL A 83 -1.72 -10.27 15.13
CA VAL A 83 -0.47 -11.03 15.03
C VAL A 83 -0.28 -12.09 16.11
N ASN A 84 -1.06 -12.08 17.19
CA ASN A 84 -0.83 -13.02 18.31
C ASN A 84 -1.41 -14.43 18.12
N ARG A 85 -1.93 -14.80 16.92
CA ARG A 85 -2.67 -16.06 16.82
C ARG A 85 -1.88 -17.24 16.30
N ASP A 86 -0.86 -17.03 15.50
CA ASP A 86 -0.26 -18.11 14.72
C ASP A 86 1.04 -18.67 15.31
N ILE A 87 1.60 -18.03 16.32
CA ILE A 87 2.84 -18.53 16.96
C ILE A 87 2.58 -19.66 17.96
N GLU A 88 1.35 -19.79 18.51
CA GLU A 88 1.05 -20.79 19.54
C GLU A 88 0.40 -22.08 19.06
N GLN A 89 -0.06 -22.20 17.80
CA GLN A 89 -0.83 -23.37 17.36
C GLN A 89 -0.25 -24.20 16.24
N ASP A 90 0.77 -23.74 15.55
CA ASP A 90 1.44 -24.56 14.53
C ASP A 90 2.91 -24.75 14.93
N GLY A 91 3.19 -25.92 15.52
CA GLY A 91 4.54 -26.36 15.85
C GLY A 91 5.37 -26.67 14.59
N THR A 92 5.14 -25.95 13.50
CA THR A 92 5.93 -26.02 12.30
C THR A 92 7.19 -25.18 12.47
N ASP A 93 8.28 -25.87 12.49
CA ASP A 93 9.65 -25.36 12.52
C ASP A 93 9.83 -24.25 11.48
N SER A 94 10.54 -23.16 11.82
CA SER A 94 10.89 -22.05 10.91
C SER A 94 11.55 -22.51 9.59
N ASN A 95 11.90 -23.76 9.48
CA ASN A 95 12.42 -24.40 8.28
C ASN A 95 11.33 -24.73 7.24
N ASP A 96 10.05 -24.73 7.61
CA ASP A 96 8.95 -25.10 6.70
C ASP A 96 8.57 -23.97 5.73
N ILE A 97 8.94 -22.73 6.02
CA ILE A 97 8.79 -21.59 5.10
C ILE A 97 9.54 -21.85 3.79
N TYR A 98 10.73 -22.43 3.88
CA TYR A 98 11.55 -22.78 2.71
C TYR A 98 10.99 -23.96 1.91
N GLY A 99 10.32 -24.90 2.58
CA GLY A 99 9.67 -26.05 1.93
C GLY A 99 8.52 -25.64 1.01
N LEU A 100 7.80 -24.56 1.31
CA LEU A 100 6.70 -24.07 0.48
C LEU A 100 7.17 -23.42 -0.84
N TRP A 101 8.35 -22.82 -0.85
CA TRP A 101 8.97 -22.25 -2.04
C TRP A 101 9.68 -23.28 -2.90
N THR A 102 10.05 -24.43 -2.30
CA THR A 102 10.80 -25.51 -2.96
C THR A 102 9.96 -26.73 -3.32
N GLN A 103 8.66 -26.81 -2.93
CA GLN A 103 7.81 -27.99 -3.19
C GLN A 103 7.35 -28.14 -4.64
N GLU A 104 7.70 -27.23 -5.53
CA GLU A 104 7.53 -27.41 -6.97
C GLU A 104 8.84 -27.76 -7.71
N LYS A 105 9.70 -28.58 -7.12
CA LYS A 105 10.51 -29.43 -8.00
C LYS A 105 9.60 -30.52 -8.52
N PRO A 106 9.40 -30.65 -9.84
CA PRO A 106 8.68 -31.77 -10.39
C PRO A 106 9.36 -33.05 -9.88
N THR A 107 8.59 -33.92 -9.26
CA THR A 107 8.92 -35.36 -9.19
C THR A 107 9.44 -35.76 -10.57
N GLU A 108 10.57 -36.40 -10.62
CA GLU A 108 11.26 -36.83 -11.83
C GLU A 108 10.29 -37.07 -12.99
N ALA A 109 10.37 -36.21 -14.01
CA ALA A 109 9.67 -36.42 -15.25
C ALA A 109 10.12 -37.75 -15.84
N PRO A 110 9.23 -38.54 -16.47
CA PRO A 110 9.65 -39.67 -17.25
C PRO A 110 10.72 -39.22 -18.23
N ALA A 111 11.87 -39.90 -18.23
CA ALA A 111 12.92 -39.63 -19.20
C ALA A 111 12.30 -39.68 -20.60
N ASP A 112 12.60 -38.66 -21.44
CA ASP A 112 12.24 -38.49 -22.84
C ASP A 112 11.12 -37.48 -23.19
N THR A 113 11.03 -36.40 -22.45
CA THR A 113 10.49 -35.15 -23.05
C THR A 113 11.54 -34.06 -22.87
N GLU A 114 12.06 -33.54 -23.98
CA GLU A 114 12.83 -32.29 -23.97
C GLU A 114 11.99 -31.22 -23.26
N PRO A 115 12.55 -30.43 -22.33
CA PRO A 115 11.79 -29.37 -21.69
C PRO A 115 11.29 -28.42 -22.79
N ASP A 116 9.99 -28.13 -22.73
CA ASP A 116 9.39 -27.13 -23.60
C ASP A 116 10.19 -25.82 -23.42
N ASP A 117 10.88 -25.38 -24.49
CA ASP A 117 11.71 -24.17 -24.51
C ASP A 117 10.87 -22.88 -24.30
N GLU A 118 9.55 -22.98 -24.15
CA GLU A 118 8.65 -21.84 -23.94
C GLU A 118 8.74 -21.25 -22.50
N GLU A 119 9.24 -21.94 -21.51
CA GLU A 119 9.37 -21.40 -20.14
C GLU A 119 10.57 -20.47 -19.91
N LYS A 120 11.54 -20.46 -20.82
CA LYS A 120 12.79 -19.69 -20.64
C LYS A 120 12.76 -18.24 -21.15
N ILE A 121 11.73 -17.80 -21.88
CA ILE A 121 11.73 -16.47 -22.53
C ILE A 121 10.41 -15.75 -22.26
N TRP A 122 10.20 -15.34 -21.00
CA TRP A 122 8.99 -14.58 -20.66
C TRP A 122 8.96 -13.14 -21.24
N MET A 123 10.10 -12.61 -21.71
CA MET A 123 10.20 -11.27 -22.35
C MET A 123 10.67 -11.35 -23.81
N GLY A 124 10.74 -12.54 -24.43
CA GLY A 124 11.20 -12.70 -25.82
C GLY A 124 12.58 -12.09 -26.06
N ASP A 125 12.73 -11.30 -27.12
CA ASP A 125 13.98 -10.64 -27.50
C ASP A 125 14.27 -9.34 -26.75
N PHE A 126 13.55 -9.03 -25.65
CA PHE A 126 13.76 -7.81 -24.87
C PHE A 126 15.13 -7.84 -24.19
N VAL A 127 16.01 -6.93 -24.62
CA VAL A 127 17.30 -6.69 -23.97
C VAL A 127 17.15 -5.47 -23.06
N ASP A 128 17.28 -5.67 -21.76
CA ASP A 128 17.18 -4.57 -20.80
C ASP A 128 18.44 -3.68 -20.83
N THR A 129 18.28 -2.48 -21.35
CA THR A 129 19.32 -1.44 -21.41
C THR A 129 19.04 -0.27 -20.46
N ARG A 130 18.01 -0.39 -19.60
CA ARG A 130 17.63 0.65 -18.66
C ARG A 130 18.65 0.74 -17.53
N GLU A 131 18.97 1.97 -17.14
CA GLU A 131 19.86 2.22 -15.98
C GLU A 131 19.03 2.30 -14.69
N LYS A 132 19.21 1.36 -13.78
CA LYS A 132 18.54 1.31 -12.50
C LYS A 132 18.99 2.44 -11.58
N VAL A 133 18.02 3.15 -10.97
CA VAL A 133 18.27 4.24 -10.03
C VAL A 133 18.19 3.71 -8.61
N LYS A 134 19.18 4.06 -7.77
CA LYS A 134 19.15 3.79 -6.34
C LYS A 134 18.28 4.84 -5.65
N SER A 135 17.00 4.54 -5.54
CA SER A 135 15.98 5.47 -5.08
C SER A 135 16.00 5.64 -3.56
N LYS A 136 16.05 6.89 -3.12
CA LYS A 136 15.75 7.35 -1.76
C LYS A 136 14.59 8.32 -1.89
N GLY A 137 13.39 7.91 -1.50
CA GLY A 137 12.21 8.64 -1.94
C GLY A 137 11.17 8.89 -0.87
N VAL A 138 10.23 9.74 -1.22
CA VAL A 138 9.08 10.11 -0.40
C VAL A 138 7.78 9.98 -1.18
N TYR A 139 6.71 9.59 -0.49
CA TYR A 139 5.36 9.58 -1.04
C TYR A 139 4.77 10.99 -1.09
N VAL A 140 4.07 11.31 -2.17
CA VAL A 140 3.35 12.57 -2.36
C VAL A 140 1.95 12.29 -2.89
N SER A 141 0.92 12.53 -2.07
CA SER A 141 -0.45 12.37 -2.54
C SER A 141 -0.82 13.45 -3.55
N SER A 142 -1.69 13.11 -4.49
CA SER A 142 -2.18 14.03 -5.52
C SER A 142 -2.81 15.30 -4.95
N SER A 143 -3.49 15.22 -3.81
CA SER A 143 -4.08 16.39 -3.15
C SER A 143 -3.05 17.40 -2.62
N TYR A 144 -1.83 16.94 -2.36
CA TYR A 144 -0.72 17.77 -1.89
C TYR A 144 0.16 18.33 -3.01
N ILE A 145 0.14 17.73 -4.21
CA ILE A 145 0.93 18.20 -5.35
C ILE A 145 0.70 19.70 -5.60
N ASN A 146 -0.54 20.13 -5.66
CA ASN A 146 -0.85 21.55 -5.92
C ASN A 146 -0.53 22.48 -4.74
N LYS A 147 -0.30 21.95 -3.53
CA LYS A 147 -0.14 22.73 -2.29
C LYS A 147 1.27 22.72 -1.74
N LYS A 148 1.97 21.61 -1.88
CA LYS A 148 3.27 21.37 -1.22
C LYS A 148 4.36 20.91 -2.18
N LEU A 149 4.12 20.90 -3.51
CA LEU A 149 5.11 20.42 -4.46
C LEU A 149 6.47 21.11 -4.30
N ASP A 150 6.45 22.47 -4.20
CA ASP A 150 7.69 23.24 -4.04
C ASP A 150 8.42 22.91 -2.73
N ALA A 151 7.67 22.74 -1.63
CA ALA A 151 8.26 22.36 -0.35
C ALA A 151 8.87 20.94 -0.39
N THR A 152 8.25 20.01 -1.14
CA THR A 152 8.80 18.66 -1.32
C THR A 152 10.02 18.68 -2.26
N ILE A 153 10.01 19.51 -3.30
CA ILE A 153 11.20 19.73 -4.14
C ILE A 153 12.33 20.31 -3.30
N ASP A 154 12.06 21.32 -2.46
CA ASP A 154 13.05 21.91 -1.56
C ASP A 154 13.64 20.88 -0.57
N LEU A 155 12.83 19.91 -0.11
CA LEU A 155 13.30 18.81 0.73
C LEU A 155 14.26 17.89 -0.05
N VAL A 156 13.89 17.52 -1.28
CA VAL A 156 14.75 16.71 -2.16
C VAL A 156 16.04 17.44 -2.48
N ASP A 157 15.98 18.74 -2.86
CA ASP A 157 17.16 19.56 -3.19
C ASP A 157 18.16 19.72 -2.01
N LYS A 158 17.73 19.53 -0.76
CA LYS A 158 18.56 19.73 0.46
C LYS A 158 19.09 18.43 1.05
N THR A 159 18.54 17.29 0.66
CA THR A 159 18.81 16.03 1.35
C THR A 159 19.24 14.92 0.37
N GLU A 160 19.53 13.75 0.90
CA GLU A 160 19.88 12.54 0.14
C GLU A 160 18.73 11.98 -0.72
N LEU A 161 17.54 12.61 -0.70
CA LEU A 161 16.39 12.19 -1.49
C LEU A 161 16.63 12.48 -2.98
N ASN A 162 16.15 11.59 -3.84
CA ASN A 162 16.23 11.74 -5.29
C ASN A 162 14.94 11.27 -6.00
N THR A 163 13.92 10.87 -5.27
CA THR A 163 12.75 10.15 -5.81
C THR A 163 11.47 10.67 -5.19
N MET A 164 10.43 10.83 -6.01
CA MET A 164 9.05 11.08 -5.56
C MET A 164 8.12 9.98 -6.07
N VAL A 165 7.33 9.40 -5.15
CA VAL A 165 6.24 8.47 -5.46
C VAL A 165 4.93 9.25 -5.44
N ILE A 166 4.27 9.35 -6.59
CA ILE A 166 3.09 10.22 -6.79
C ILE A 166 1.87 9.38 -7.13
N ASP A 167 0.74 9.64 -6.42
CA ASP A 167 -0.53 9.00 -6.74
C ASP A 167 -1.01 9.37 -8.14
N ILE A 168 -1.09 8.38 -9.02
CA ILE A 168 -1.73 8.48 -10.34
C ILE A 168 -3.12 7.85 -10.33
N LYS A 169 -3.29 6.76 -9.61
CA LYS A 169 -4.59 6.16 -9.34
C LYS A 169 -4.73 5.90 -7.85
N THR A 170 -5.74 6.52 -7.25
CA THR A 170 -5.98 6.50 -5.81
C THR A 170 -6.72 5.23 -5.35
N ASP A 171 -6.74 4.98 -4.04
CA ASP A 171 -7.48 3.87 -3.42
C ASP A 171 -9.02 4.01 -3.46
N ALA A 172 -9.51 5.19 -3.82
CA ALA A 172 -10.92 5.40 -4.17
C ALA A 172 -11.22 5.08 -5.65
N GLY A 173 -10.22 4.69 -6.44
CA GLY A 173 -10.33 4.34 -7.86
C GLY A 173 -10.29 5.54 -8.82
N TYR A 174 -10.00 6.77 -8.32
CA TYR A 174 -9.87 7.94 -9.17
C TYR A 174 -8.48 8.05 -9.78
N ILE A 175 -8.45 8.42 -11.06
CA ILE A 175 -7.24 8.89 -11.75
C ILE A 175 -7.06 10.38 -11.46
N THR A 176 -5.85 10.78 -11.14
CA THR A 176 -5.56 12.11 -10.58
C THR A 176 -5.45 13.23 -11.61
N TYR A 177 -5.52 12.91 -12.89
CA TYR A 177 -5.51 13.84 -14.01
C TYR A 177 -6.42 13.34 -15.16
N GLN A 178 -6.61 14.13 -16.22
CA GLN A 178 -7.35 13.74 -17.41
C GLN A 178 -6.50 12.78 -18.26
N MET A 179 -6.62 11.48 -17.98
CA MET A 179 -5.84 10.42 -18.63
C MET A 179 -6.49 10.01 -19.97
N ASP A 180 -5.67 9.73 -20.97
CA ASP A 180 -6.14 9.17 -22.26
C ASP A 180 -6.35 7.65 -22.16
N CYS A 181 -7.30 7.24 -21.34
CA CYS A 181 -7.73 5.86 -21.13
C CYS A 181 -9.25 5.78 -21.26
N ASP A 182 -9.73 5.05 -22.29
CA ASP A 182 -11.16 4.98 -22.60
C ASP A 182 -12.00 4.45 -21.44
N VAL A 183 -11.55 3.37 -20.80
CA VAL A 183 -12.25 2.78 -19.64
C VAL A 183 -12.31 3.77 -18.48
N ALA A 184 -11.20 4.47 -18.17
CA ALA A 184 -11.18 5.46 -17.09
C ALA A 184 -12.15 6.62 -17.36
N ARG A 185 -12.22 7.08 -18.60
CA ARG A 185 -13.20 8.11 -19.02
C ARG A 185 -14.64 7.61 -18.96
N GLU A 186 -14.90 6.41 -19.48
CA GLU A 186 -16.23 5.80 -19.46
C GLU A 186 -16.80 5.66 -18.06
N ILE A 187 -15.99 5.21 -17.10
CA ILE A 187 -16.42 5.05 -15.71
C ILE A 187 -16.39 6.35 -14.89
N GLY A 188 -15.97 7.47 -15.47
CA GLY A 188 -15.85 8.76 -14.79
C GLY A 188 -14.76 8.79 -13.71
N ALA A 189 -13.68 8.03 -13.88
CA ALA A 189 -12.59 7.97 -12.91
C ALA A 189 -11.62 9.13 -13.02
N CYS A 190 -11.47 9.78 -14.19
CA CYS A 190 -10.54 10.88 -14.39
C CYS A 190 -10.98 12.13 -13.64
N THR A 191 -10.01 12.81 -13.02
CA THR A 191 -10.21 14.06 -12.26
C THR A 191 -9.22 15.13 -12.72
N ASP A 192 -9.37 16.37 -12.20
CA ASP A 192 -8.42 17.47 -12.39
C ASP A 192 -7.59 17.71 -11.11
N CYS A 193 -7.36 16.66 -10.33
CA CYS A 193 -6.58 16.78 -9.08
C CYS A 193 -5.16 17.30 -9.37
N ILE A 194 -4.53 16.79 -10.44
CA ILE A 194 -3.33 17.36 -11.04
C ILE A 194 -3.78 18.03 -12.35
N SER A 195 -3.91 19.35 -12.33
CA SER A 195 -4.51 20.11 -13.43
C SER A 195 -3.67 20.11 -14.71
N ASP A 196 -2.35 20.01 -14.59
CA ASP A 196 -1.39 19.94 -15.70
C ASP A 196 -0.31 18.91 -15.34
N ILE A 197 -0.52 17.67 -15.74
CA ILE A 197 0.39 16.57 -15.45
C ILE A 197 1.71 16.73 -16.21
N ASP A 198 1.67 17.20 -17.46
CA ASP A 198 2.86 17.36 -18.28
C ASP A 198 3.79 18.44 -17.70
N ALA A 199 3.24 19.59 -17.30
CA ALA A 199 4.01 20.65 -16.65
C ALA A 199 4.57 20.18 -15.29
N THR A 200 3.79 19.39 -14.53
CA THR A 200 4.22 18.84 -13.24
C THR A 200 5.39 17.87 -13.42
N VAL A 201 5.25 16.90 -14.32
CA VAL A 201 6.31 15.92 -14.63
C VAL A 201 7.54 16.63 -15.13
N LYS A 202 7.38 17.54 -16.11
CA LYS A 202 8.51 18.32 -16.63
C LYS A 202 9.26 19.08 -15.53
N LYS A 203 8.55 19.76 -14.64
CA LYS A 203 9.15 20.50 -13.52
C LYS A 203 10.00 19.60 -12.62
N LEU A 204 9.51 18.41 -12.30
CA LEU A 204 10.21 17.45 -11.46
C LEU A 204 11.42 16.84 -12.17
N LYS A 205 11.27 16.51 -13.46
CA LYS A 205 12.37 15.98 -14.30
C LYS A 205 13.47 17.01 -14.51
N ASP A 206 13.12 18.29 -14.70
CA ASP A 206 14.10 19.39 -14.83
C ASP A 206 14.96 19.54 -13.55
N LYS A 207 14.48 19.02 -12.41
CA LYS A 207 15.19 18.91 -11.12
C LYS A 207 15.98 17.61 -10.96
N GLY A 208 15.93 16.70 -11.93
CA GLY A 208 16.61 15.41 -11.86
C GLY A 208 15.94 14.41 -10.93
N ILE A 209 14.67 14.65 -10.54
CA ILE A 209 13.91 13.78 -9.63
C ILE A 209 13.41 12.55 -10.39
N TYR A 210 13.68 11.35 -9.85
CA TYR A 210 13.14 10.10 -10.33
C TYR A 210 11.67 9.97 -9.96
N LEU A 211 10.80 9.68 -10.93
CA LEU A 211 9.36 9.72 -10.75
C LEU A 211 8.74 8.34 -10.78
N ILE A 212 8.08 7.97 -9.68
CA ILE A 212 7.35 6.71 -9.55
C ILE A 212 5.85 7.03 -9.55
N ALA A 213 5.10 6.46 -10.51
CA ALA A 213 3.65 6.53 -10.59
C ALA A 213 3.03 5.46 -9.69
N ARG A 214 2.48 5.84 -8.52
CA ARG A 214 1.74 4.89 -7.68
C ARG A 214 0.33 4.68 -8.24
N ILE A 215 -0.01 3.42 -8.48
CA ILE A 215 -1.26 2.97 -9.07
C ILE A 215 -1.88 1.94 -8.14
N VAL A 216 -2.96 2.31 -7.45
CA VAL A 216 -3.74 1.37 -6.64
C VAL A 216 -4.46 0.39 -7.57
N ALA A 217 -4.11 -0.89 -7.49
CA ALA A 217 -4.49 -1.89 -8.48
C ALA A 217 -5.89 -2.46 -8.26
N LEU A 218 -6.04 -3.37 -7.32
CA LEU A 218 -7.25 -4.20 -7.18
C LEU A 218 -8.29 -3.64 -6.21
N LYS A 219 -7.94 -2.70 -5.36
CA LYS A 219 -8.87 -1.89 -4.58
C LYS A 219 -9.38 -0.74 -5.46
N ASP A 220 -10.42 -0.99 -6.25
CA ASP A 220 -10.94 -0.05 -7.24
C ASP A 220 -12.45 0.15 -7.13
N PRO A 221 -12.91 1.02 -6.23
CA PRO A 221 -14.34 1.30 -6.07
C PRO A 221 -15.00 1.88 -7.32
N MET A 222 -14.27 2.66 -8.14
CA MET A 222 -14.81 3.26 -9.36
C MET A 222 -15.05 2.22 -10.44
N LEU A 223 -14.07 1.37 -10.74
CA LEU A 223 -14.23 0.29 -11.71
C LEU A 223 -15.29 -0.71 -11.25
N ALA A 224 -15.21 -1.16 -10.00
CA ALA A 224 -16.17 -2.11 -9.44
C ALA A 224 -17.61 -1.59 -9.34
N ALA A 225 -17.83 -0.27 -9.26
CA ALA A 225 -19.15 0.33 -9.24
C ALA A 225 -19.76 0.46 -10.63
N ASN A 226 -18.94 0.81 -11.63
CA ASN A 226 -19.41 1.13 -12.98
C ASN A 226 -19.28 -0.05 -13.96
N LYS A 227 -18.49 -1.06 -13.61
CA LYS A 227 -18.32 -2.35 -14.31
C LYS A 227 -18.52 -3.50 -13.30
N PRO A 228 -19.75 -3.71 -12.80
CA PRO A 228 -20.00 -4.70 -11.74
C PRO A 228 -19.70 -6.15 -12.16
N GLU A 229 -19.58 -6.43 -13.44
CA GLU A 229 -19.09 -7.70 -13.96
C GLU A 229 -17.61 -7.96 -13.60
N LEU A 230 -16.83 -6.92 -13.38
CA LEU A 230 -15.41 -6.99 -12.98
C LEU A 230 -15.21 -6.93 -11.47
N ALA A 231 -16.27 -6.69 -10.69
CA ALA A 231 -16.21 -6.59 -9.25
C ALA A 231 -16.11 -7.95 -8.57
N LEU A 232 -15.45 -8.01 -7.41
CA LEU A 232 -15.63 -9.13 -6.48
C LEU A 232 -17.10 -9.23 -6.08
N LYS A 233 -17.66 -10.44 -6.13
CA LYS A 233 -19.06 -10.72 -5.79
C LYS A 233 -19.16 -11.70 -4.64
N ASN A 234 -20.10 -11.46 -3.76
CA ASN A 234 -20.50 -12.45 -2.77
C ASN A 234 -21.25 -13.61 -3.43
N LYS A 235 -21.34 -14.75 -2.75
CA LYS A 235 -22.08 -15.94 -3.23
C LYS A 235 -23.56 -15.69 -3.51
N ASP A 236 -24.14 -14.61 -2.95
CA ASP A 236 -25.52 -14.18 -3.25
C ASP A 236 -25.62 -13.25 -4.48
N GLY A 237 -24.49 -12.99 -5.16
CA GLY A 237 -24.41 -12.12 -6.34
C GLY A 237 -24.26 -10.63 -6.03
N SER A 238 -24.33 -10.20 -4.78
CA SER A 238 -24.07 -8.81 -4.40
C SER A 238 -22.58 -8.46 -4.55
N VAL A 239 -22.28 -7.18 -4.82
CA VAL A 239 -20.89 -6.71 -4.91
C VAL A 239 -20.27 -6.69 -3.52
N PHE A 240 -19.11 -7.33 -3.38
CA PHE A 240 -18.33 -7.33 -2.15
C PHE A 240 -17.89 -5.90 -1.78
N LYS A 241 -17.94 -5.62 -0.47
CA LYS A 241 -17.42 -4.39 0.14
C LYS A 241 -16.59 -4.76 1.36
N ASP A 242 -15.45 -4.12 1.49
CA ASP A 242 -14.64 -4.23 2.70
C ASP A 242 -15.28 -3.52 3.91
N SER A 243 -14.65 -3.60 5.07
CA SER A 243 -15.13 -2.97 6.31
C SER A 243 -15.25 -1.45 6.23
N ALA A 244 -14.51 -0.80 5.34
CA ALA A 244 -14.64 0.62 5.03
C ALA A 244 -15.74 0.92 3.99
N GLY A 245 -16.45 -0.10 3.49
CA GLY A 245 -17.48 0.03 2.47
C GLY A 245 -16.95 0.18 1.04
N LEU A 246 -15.65 0.01 0.82
CA LEU A 246 -15.01 0.15 -0.47
C LEU A 246 -15.11 -1.16 -1.27
N ARG A 247 -15.21 -1.02 -2.59
CA ARG A 247 -15.33 -2.14 -3.51
C ARG A 247 -13.98 -2.54 -4.08
N TRP A 248 -13.87 -3.81 -4.44
CA TRP A 248 -12.68 -4.41 -5.03
C TRP A 248 -13.02 -5.08 -6.35
N VAL A 249 -12.08 -5.10 -7.27
CA VAL A 249 -12.21 -5.83 -8.54
C VAL A 249 -11.68 -7.24 -8.42
N ASN A 250 -12.16 -8.14 -9.29
CA ASN A 250 -11.80 -9.54 -9.27
C ASN A 250 -10.53 -9.81 -10.09
N PRO A 251 -9.42 -10.23 -9.48
CA PRO A 251 -8.17 -10.50 -10.20
C PRO A 251 -8.28 -11.63 -11.24
N TYR A 252 -9.30 -12.47 -11.14
CA TYR A 252 -9.54 -13.54 -12.12
C TYR A 252 -10.18 -13.05 -13.42
N GLU A 253 -10.57 -11.78 -13.52
CA GLU A 253 -11.11 -11.14 -14.72
C GLU A 253 -10.00 -10.51 -15.56
N ASP A 254 -9.73 -11.01 -16.76
CA ASP A 254 -8.64 -10.51 -17.63
C ASP A 254 -8.77 -9.02 -17.96
N LYS A 255 -10.00 -8.52 -18.10
CA LYS A 255 -10.28 -7.09 -18.34
C LYS A 255 -9.81 -6.16 -17.22
N VAL A 256 -9.67 -6.66 -16.00
CA VAL A 256 -9.07 -5.89 -14.89
C VAL A 256 -7.60 -5.62 -15.19
N TRP A 257 -6.87 -6.64 -15.63
CA TRP A 257 -5.46 -6.51 -15.99
C TRP A 257 -5.25 -5.66 -17.24
N GLU A 258 -6.11 -5.80 -18.26
CA GLU A 258 -6.11 -4.94 -19.45
C GLU A 258 -6.25 -3.46 -19.07
N TYR A 259 -7.21 -3.13 -18.19
CA TYR A 259 -7.40 -1.77 -17.69
C TYR A 259 -6.18 -1.26 -16.91
N LEU A 260 -5.67 -2.06 -15.97
CA LEU A 260 -4.49 -1.68 -15.18
C LEU A 260 -3.26 -1.47 -16.08
N THR A 261 -3.05 -2.34 -17.06
CA THR A 261 -1.96 -2.20 -18.04
C THR A 261 -2.08 -0.89 -18.81
N GLU A 262 -3.30 -0.52 -19.25
CA GLU A 262 -3.50 0.76 -19.97
C GLU A 262 -3.23 1.95 -19.04
N VAL A 263 -3.66 1.93 -17.78
CA VAL A 263 -3.34 2.98 -16.81
C VAL A 263 -1.82 3.11 -16.63
N CYS A 264 -1.10 1.99 -16.50
CA CYS A 264 0.37 1.98 -16.42
C CYS A 264 1.00 2.57 -17.68
N ARG A 265 0.53 2.16 -18.86
CA ARG A 265 1.03 2.67 -20.14
C ARG A 265 0.85 4.18 -20.28
N GLN A 266 -0.28 4.70 -19.84
CA GLN A 266 -0.54 6.14 -19.87
C GLN A 266 0.35 6.92 -18.89
N ALA A 267 0.63 6.36 -17.70
CA ALA A 267 1.58 6.97 -16.76
C ALA A 267 3.00 7.06 -17.36
N VAL A 268 3.45 6.02 -18.07
CA VAL A 268 4.75 6.04 -18.77
C VAL A 268 4.76 7.09 -19.88
N LYS A 269 3.67 7.22 -20.65
CA LYS A 269 3.59 8.20 -21.74
C LYS A 269 3.71 9.65 -21.29
N VAL A 270 3.23 9.99 -20.09
CA VAL A 270 3.39 11.35 -19.53
C VAL A 270 4.76 11.57 -18.88
N GLY A 271 5.64 10.55 -18.83
CA GLY A 271 7.04 10.69 -18.48
C GLY A 271 7.44 10.18 -17.10
N PHE A 272 6.63 9.34 -16.45
CA PHE A 272 7.06 8.60 -15.25
C PHE A 272 8.13 7.57 -15.62
N ASP A 273 9.14 7.43 -14.77
CA ASP A 273 10.24 6.49 -14.95
C ASP A 273 9.87 5.07 -14.52
N GLU A 274 8.89 4.97 -13.63
CA GLU A 274 8.47 3.73 -13.00
C GLU A 274 6.97 3.74 -12.73
N VAL A 275 6.34 2.59 -12.87
CA VAL A 275 4.99 2.33 -12.35
C VAL A 275 5.09 1.43 -11.14
N ASN A 276 4.44 1.83 -10.04
CA ASN A 276 4.39 1.12 -8.78
C ASN A 276 2.95 0.66 -8.53
N LEU A 277 2.75 -0.64 -8.37
CA LEU A 277 1.43 -1.23 -8.14
C LEU A 277 1.23 -1.46 -6.64
N ASP A 278 0.37 -0.66 -6.03
CA ASP A 278 -0.09 -0.86 -4.67
C ASP A 278 -1.45 -1.56 -4.64
N TYR A 279 -1.83 -2.17 -3.52
CA TYR A 279 -3.03 -3.02 -3.42
C TYR A 279 -3.13 -4.10 -4.51
N ILE A 280 -1.98 -4.59 -4.97
CA ILE A 280 -1.86 -5.70 -5.92
C ILE A 280 -2.05 -7.03 -5.17
N ARG A 281 -3.20 -7.19 -4.53
CA ARG A 281 -3.52 -8.27 -3.62
C ARG A 281 -5.01 -8.47 -3.43
N PHE A 282 -5.39 -9.60 -2.87
CA PHE A 282 -6.74 -9.80 -2.36
C PHE A 282 -6.97 -8.99 -1.07
N SER A 283 -8.24 -8.64 -0.81
CA SER A 283 -8.62 -8.04 0.46
C SER A 283 -8.42 -9.04 1.61
N THR A 284 -8.03 -8.54 2.77
CA THR A 284 -7.92 -9.31 4.02
C THR A 284 -9.20 -9.24 4.87
N ASP A 285 -10.25 -8.59 4.35
CA ASP A 285 -11.51 -8.41 5.07
C ASP A 285 -12.22 -9.74 5.34
N LYS A 286 -12.89 -9.85 6.49
CA LYS A 286 -13.63 -11.05 6.90
C LYS A 286 -14.66 -11.53 5.88
N GLY A 287 -15.27 -10.60 5.14
CA GLY A 287 -16.23 -10.90 4.08
C GLY A 287 -15.67 -11.73 2.93
N MET A 288 -14.34 -11.81 2.76
CA MET A 288 -13.69 -12.55 1.68
C MET A 288 -14.01 -14.07 1.67
N SER A 289 -14.37 -14.66 2.80
CA SER A 289 -14.81 -16.06 2.90
C SER A 289 -16.14 -16.32 2.19
N ASN A 290 -16.94 -15.26 1.97
CA ASN A 290 -18.22 -15.33 1.26
C ASN A 290 -18.14 -14.90 -0.20
N VAL A 291 -16.94 -14.57 -0.71
CA VAL A 291 -16.75 -14.17 -2.11
C VAL A 291 -16.76 -15.39 -3.02
N ASP A 292 -17.44 -15.25 -4.16
CA ASP A 292 -17.37 -16.15 -5.31
C ASP A 292 -16.41 -15.52 -6.34
N PHE A 293 -15.27 -16.15 -6.54
CA PHE A 293 -14.25 -15.69 -7.49
C PHE A 293 -14.49 -16.15 -8.93
N GLY A 294 -15.50 -17.02 -9.14
CA GLY A 294 -15.81 -17.61 -10.44
C GLY A 294 -14.94 -18.83 -10.78
N PRO A 295 -15.21 -19.48 -11.93
CA PRO A 295 -14.64 -20.78 -12.28
C PRO A 295 -13.13 -20.79 -12.51
N LYS A 296 -12.52 -19.66 -12.85
CA LYS A 296 -11.06 -19.55 -13.05
C LYS A 296 -10.30 -19.75 -11.74
N ALA A 297 -10.92 -19.45 -10.61
CA ALA A 297 -10.34 -19.68 -9.28
C ALA A 297 -10.28 -21.16 -8.86
N GLU A 298 -10.94 -22.05 -9.59
CA GLU A 298 -10.81 -23.51 -9.42
C GLU A 298 -9.56 -24.07 -10.11
N GLN A 299 -8.98 -23.31 -11.06
CA GLN A 299 -7.85 -23.72 -11.89
C GLN A 299 -6.55 -22.99 -11.53
N MET A 300 -6.65 -21.86 -10.85
CA MET A 300 -5.54 -20.97 -10.57
C MET A 300 -5.65 -20.41 -9.14
N THR A 301 -4.59 -20.53 -8.38
CA THR A 301 -4.53 -20.00 -7.00
C THR A 301 -4.48 -18.47 -6.98
N ARG A 302 -4.68 -17.87 -5.81
CA ARG A 302 -4.54 -16.41 -5.62
C ARG A 302 -3.12 -15.93 -5.97
N ILE A 303 -2.09 -16.71 -5.62
CA ILE A 303 -0.69 -16.38 -5.92
C ILE A 303 -0.46 -16.40 -7.43
N GLU A 304 -0.93 -17.43 -8.12
CA GLU A 304 -0.73 -17.57 -9.56
C GLU A 304 -1.41 -16.44 -10.33
N VAL A 305 -2.67 -16.09 -10.01
CA VAL A 305 -3.38 -15.04 -10.74
C VAL A 305 -2.77 -13.66 -10.53
N ILE A 306 -2.26 -13.35 -9.32
CA ILE A 306 -1.56 -12.09 -9.06
C ILE A 306 -0.21 -12.07 -9.80
N THR A 307 0.56 -13.17 -9.70
CA THR A 307 1.86 -13.28 -10.37
C THR A 307 1.72 -13.17 -11.89
N GLU A 308 0.74 -13.85 -12.48
CA GLU A 308 0.45 -13.79 -13.91
C GLU A 308 0.03 -12.38 -14.37
N GLY A 309 -0.80 -11.69 -13.59
CA GLY A 309 -1.19 -10.32 -13.89
C GLY A 309 0.00 -9.35 -13.84
N ILE A 310 0.90 -9.50 -12.87
CA ILE A 310 2.15 -8.74 -12.79
C ILE A 310 3.04 -9.04 -13.99
N ARG A 311 3.19 -10.31 -14.37
CA ARG A 311 3.97 -10.71 -15.55
C ARG A 311 3.48 -9.99 -16.81
N LYS A 312 2.16 -9.99 -17.08
CA LYS A 312 1.54 -9.30 -18.22
C LYS A 312 1.84 -7.79 -18.22
N ILE A 313 1.74 -7.13 -17.07
CA ILE A 313 2.08 -5.70 -16.96
C ILE A 313 3.57 -5.48 -17.24
N CYS A 314 4.45 -6.33 -16.70
CA CYS A 314 5.90 -6.23 -16.96
C CYS A 314 6.24 -6.37 -18.45
N GLU A 315 5.62 -7.32 -19.15
CA GLU A 315 5.82 -7.56 -20.59
C GLU A 315 5.44 -6.36 -21.44
N GLU A 316 4.42 -5.59 -21.03
CA GLU A 316 3.96 -4.41 -21.76
C GLU A 316 4.76 -3.14 -21.40
N ILE A 317 5.13 -2.98 -20.14
CA ILE A 317 5.68 -1.72 -19.62
C ILE A 317 7.22 -1.65 -19.78
N LYS A 318 7.93 -2.74 -19.50
CA LYS A 318 9.40 -2.75 -19.58
C LYS A 318 9.94 -2.39 -20.96
N PRO A 319 9.37 -2.88 -22.10
CA PRO A 319 9.79 -2.47 -23.43
C PRO A 319 9.55 -0.99 -23.75
N MET A 320 8.68 -0.31 -23.00
CA MET A 320 8.49 1.15 -23.13
C MET A 320 9.61 1.96 -22.44
N GLY A 321 10.56 1.31 -21.77
CA GLY A 321 11.69 1.94 -21.08
C GLY A 321 11.43 2.30 -19.62
N ALA A 322 10.24 2.02 -19.08
CA ALA A 322 9.91 2.27 -17.69
C ALA A 322 10.13 1.02 -16.81
N PHE A 323 10.36 1.23 -15.54
CA PHE A 323 10.47 0.17 -14.55
C PHE A 323 9.10 -0.20 -13.96
N VAL A 324 8.99 -1.42 -13.42
CA VAL A 324 7.79 -1.92 -12.74
C VAL A 324 8.15 -2.37 -11.34
N SER A 325 7.42 -1.84 -10.36
CA SER A 325 7.51 -2.24 -8.96
C SER A 325 6.16 -2.56 -8.35
N CYS A 326 6.17 -3.29 -7.24
CA CYS A 326 4.96 -3.59 -6.46
C CYS A 326 5.19 -3.35 -4.98
N ASP A 327 4.18 -2.77 -4.33
CA ASP A 327 4.10 -2.72 -2.88
C ASP A 327 3.56 -4.05 -2.35
N VAL A 328 4.25 -4.61 -1.40
CA VAL A 328 3.87 -5.89 -0.79
C VAL A 328 3.86 -5.79 0.73
N TYR A 329 3.03 -6.57 1.38
CA TYR A 329 3.09 -6.66 2.84
C TYR A 329 4.45 -7.18 3.31
N GLY A 330 5.05 -6.50 4.29
CA GLY A 330 6.31 -6.95 4.87
C GLY A 330 6.23 -8.36 5.46
N ALA A 331 5.10 -8.72 6.04
CA ALA A 331 4.88 -10.04 6.64
C ALA A 331 4.98 -11.21 5.62
N ILE A 332 4.67 -11.00 4.33
CA ILE A 332 4.75 -12.09 3.34
C ILE A 332 6.18 -12.56 3.05
N ILE A 333 7.17 -11.80 3.47
CA ILE A 333 8.58 -12.21 3.33
C ILE A 333 8.83 -13.53 4.09
N SER A 334 8.23 -13.65 5.30
CA SER A 334 8.45 -14.77 6.21
C SER A 334 7.19 -15.60 6.53
N SER A 335 5.99 -15.12 6.13
CA SER A 335 4.71 -15.80 6.39
C SER A 335 4.08 -16.33 5.11
N SER A 336 4.14 -17.64 4.91
CA SER A 336 3.43 -18.31 3.81
C SER A 336 1.91 -18.28 3.96
N VAL A 337 1.41 -18.15 5.18
CA VAL A 337 -0.03 -18.03 5.45
C VAL A 337 -0.53 -16.69 4.93
N ASP A 338 0.14 -15.59 5.29
CA ASP A 338 -0.21 -14.25 4.80
C ASP A 338 -0.06 -14.18 3.29
N ALA A 339 1.01 -14.73 2.72
CA ALA A 339 1.23 -14.80 1.28
C ALA A 339 0.04 -15.44 0.54
N LYS A 340 -0.49 -16.58 1.05
CA LYS A 340 -1.66 -17.26 0.47
C LYS A 340 -2.95 -16.45 0.63
N ILE A 341 -3.15 -15.79 1.77
CA ILE A 341 -4.34 -14.98 2.04
C ILE A 341 -4.41 -13.81 1.07
N VAL A 342 -3.33 -13.06 0.93
CA VAL A 342 -3.28 -11.87 0.08
C VAL A 342 -3.00 -12.16 -1.39
N GLY A 343 -2.51 -13.37 -1.71
CA GLY A 343 -2.11 -13.76 -3.07
C GLY A 343 -0.77 -13.15 -3.50
N GLN A 344 0.05 -12.68 -2.58
CA GLN A 344 1.37 -12.13 -2.87
C GLN A 344 2.45 -13.16 -2.52
N SER A 345 3.20 -13.61 -3.51
CA SER A 345 4.39 -14.43 -3.29
C SER A 345 5.64 -13.58 -3.52
N TYR A 346 6.38 -13.29 -2.44
CA TYR A 346 7.61 -12.49 -2.52
C TYR A 346 8.60 -13.06 -3.53
N PHE A 347 8.78 -14.39 -3.50
CA PHE A 347 9.65 -15.14 -4.40
C PHE A 347 9.19 -15.04 -5.86
N ASN A 348 7.91 -15.37 -6.15
CA ASN A 348 7.42 -15.43 -7.52
C ASN A 348 7.33 -14.02 -8.16
N MET A 349 6.87 -13.01 -7.39
CA MET A 349 6.79 -11.64 -7.88
C MET A 349 8.17 -11.07 -8.21
N ALA A 350 9.19 -11.38 -7.40
CA ALA A 350 10.55 -10.91 -7.62
C ALA A 350 11.18 -11.39 -8.92
N LYS A 351 10.69 -12.48 -9.51
CA LYS A 351 11.17 -12.99 -10.80
C LYS A 351 10.74 -12.11 -11.98
N TYR A 352 9.71 -11.30 -11.84
CA TYR A 352 9.17 -10.48 -12.92
C TYR A 352 9.41 -8.98 -12.73
N LEU A 353 9.39 -8.51 -11.49
CA LEU A 353 9.53 -7.10 -11.14
C LEU A 353 10.96 -6.59 -11.34
N ASP A 354 11.09 -5.25 -11.53
CA ASP A 354 12.38 -4.57 -11.41
C ASP A 354 12.70 -4.25 -9.95
N TYR A 355 11.69 -3.82 -9.19
CA TYR A 355 11.80 -3.57 -7.76
C TYR A 355 10.64 -4.20 -7.00
N ILE A 356 10.91 -4.72 -5.82
CA ILE A 356 9.90 -5.17 -4.87
C ILE A 356 9.99 -4.30 -3.62
N CYS A 357 8.85 -3.74 -3.21
CA CYS A 357 8.78 -2.71 -2.18
C CYS A 357 8.02 -3.23 -0.94
N PRO A 358 8.66 -3.98 -0.04
CA PRO A 358 7.99 -4.46 1.16
C PRO A 358 7.72 -3.31 2.13
N MET A 359 6.48 -3.25 2.64
CA MET A 359 6.05 -2.32 3.67
C MET A 359 6.46 -2.86 5.04
N VAL A 360 7.65 -2.48 5.50
CA VAL A 360 8.24 -3.00 6.75
C VAL A 360 8.05 -2.03 7.92
N TYR A 361 6.85 -1.45 8.02
CA TYR A 361 6.52 -0.53 9.11
C TYR A 361 6.47 -1.26 10.46
N PRO A 362 7.27 -0.89 11.47
CA PRO A 362 7.28 -1.58 12.77
C PRO A 362 5.91 -1.62 13.45
N SER A 363 5.09 -0.58 13.28
CA SER A 363 3.73 -0.50 13.82
C SER A 363 2.74 -1.52 13.20
N HIS A 364 3.10 -2.16 12.09
CA HIS A 364 2.27 -3.11 11.36
C HIS A 364 2.63 -4.58 11.67
N TYR A 365 3.59 -4.81 12.55
CA TYR A 365 3.94 -6.13 13.03
C TYR A 365 3.41 -6.34 14.45
N GLY A 366 2.96 -7.51 14.75
CA GLY A 366 2.39 -7.78 16.05
C GLY A 366 3.43 -8.12 17.11
N ASN A 367 2.95 -8.10 18.33
CA ASN A 367 3.76 -8.42 19.49
C ASN A 367 4.39 -9.81 19.36
N GLY A 368 5.67 -9.90 19.68
CA GLY A 368 6.43 -11.14 19.59
C GLY A 368 7.05 -11.43 18.21
N TYR A 369 6.74 -10.67 17.19
CA TYR A 369 7.34 -10.86 15.85
C TYR A 369 8.86 -10.62 15.93
N TYR A 370 9.64 -11.51 15.35
CA TYR A 370 11.11 -11.56 15.49
C TYR A 370 11.60 -11.61 16.96
N GLY A 371 10.78 -12.06 17.90
CA GLY A 371 11.11 -12.08 19.33
C GLY A 371 11.04 -10.70 20.00
N LEU A 372 10.48 -9.69 19.33
CA LEU A 372 10.31 -8.35 19.84
C LEU A 372 8.94 -8.23 20.57
N ASP A 373 8.95 -7.97 21.86
CA ASP A 373 7.71 -7.84 22.66
C ASP A 373 6.75 -6.82 22.02
N TYR A 374 7.29 -5.69 21.57
CA TYR A 374 6.56 -4.60 20.92
C TYR A 374 7.34 -4.08 19.72
N PRO A 375 7.10 -4.57 18.51
CA PRO A 375 7.89 -4.23 17.31
C PRO A 375 8.04 -2.73 17.07
N ASP A 376 7.00 -1.91 17.27
CA ASP A 376 7.08 -0.45 17.06
C ASP A 376 8.05 0.27 18.02
N THR A 377 8.48 -0.40 19.08
CA THR A 377 9.53 0.12 20.00
C THR A 377 10.95 -0.29 19.59
N HIS A 378 11.10 -1.06 18.49
CA HIS A 378 12.36 -1.59 18.01
C HIS A 378 12.48 -1.42 16.47
N PRO A 379 12.44 -0.17 15.96
CA PRO A 379 12.37 0.07 14.52
C PRO A 379 13.58 -0.49 13.77
N TYR A 380 14.78 -0.31 14.29
CA TYR A 380 15.99 -0.85 13.65
C TYR A 380 15.95 -2.38 13.54
N GLU A 381 15.70 -3.06 14.66
CA GLU A 381 15.74 -4.52 14.74
C GLU A 381 14.68 -5.15 13.84
N LEU A 382 13.48 -4.59 13.81
CA LEU A 382 12.41 -5.11 12.96
C LEU A 382 12.78 -4.99 11.49
N VAL A 383 13.15 -3.79 11.03
CA VAL A 383 13.50 -3.55 9.62
C VAL A 383 14.69 -4.41 9.21
N TYR A 384 15.72 -4.49 10.04
CA TYR A 384 16.90 -5.31 9.78
C TYR A 384 16.54 -6.79 9.60
N HIS A 385 15.77 -7.38 10.53
CA HIS A 385 15.38 -8.79 10.44
C HIS A 385 14.50 -9.07 9.22
N ALA A 386 13.53 -8.21 8.91
CA ALA A 386 12.68 -8.36 7.74
C ALA A 386 13.50 -8.36 6.43
N LEU A 387 14.48 -7.48 6.33
CA LEU A 387 15.34 -7.37 5.16
C LEU A 387 16.36 -8.52 5.06
N MET A 388 16.85 -9.03 6.20
CA MET A 388 17.68 -10.25 6.20
C MET A 388 16.89 -11.48 5.75
N ASP A 389 15.61 -11.59 6.11
CA ASP A 389 14.75 -12.66 5.58
C ASP A 389 14.46 -12.46 4.09
N SER A 390 14.28 -11.22 3.64
CA SER A 390 14.17 -10.90 2.20
C SER A 390 15.38 -11.43 1.42
N GLN A 391 16.60 -11.22 1.92
CA GLN A 391 17.81 -11.76 1.26
C GLN A 391 17.78 -13.28 1.13
N LYS A 392 17.34 -13.98 2.20
CA LYS A 392 17.25 -15.45 2.17
C LYS A 392 16.28 -15.95 1.10
N VAL A 393 15.11 -15.30 0.99
CA VAL A 393 14.11 -15.66 -0.03
C VAL A 393 14.65 -15.38 -1.43
N LEU A 394 15.23 -14.21 -1.67
CA LEU A 394 15.76 -13.85 -3.00
C LEU A 394 17.01 -14.63 -3.40
N TYR A 395 17.75 -15.15 -2.43
CA TYR A 395 18.90 -16.03 -2.69
C TYR A 395 18.48 -17.35 -3.35
N MET A 396 17.24 -17.81 -3.13
CA MET A 396 16.70 -19.03 -3.73
C MET A 396 16.32 -18.88 -5.21
N ILE A 397 16.23 -17.66 -5.73
CA ILE A 397 15.98 -17.41 -7.16
C ILE A 397 17.25 -17.78 -7.94
N ASP A 398 17.07 -18.56 -9.02
CA ASP A 398 18.17 -18.95 -9.89
C ASP A 398 18.95 -17.70 -10.36
N PRO A 399 20.29 -17.72 -10.31
CA PRO A 399 21.10 -16.58 -10.78
C PRO A 399 20.86 -16.18 -12.25
N GLU A 400 20.35 -17.09 -13.08
CA GLU A 400 20.01 -16.82 -14.48
C GLU A 400 18.61 -16.20 -14.65
N GLU A 401 17.75 -16.27 -13.62
CA GLU A 401 16.43 -15.64 -13.62
C GLU A 401 16.53 -14.15 -13.23
N ASN A 402 15.56 -13.37 -13.67
CA ASN A 402 15.42 -12.00 -13.17
C ASN A 402 15.20 -11.99 -11.66
N LYS A 403 15.80 -10.99 -11.01
CA LYS A 403 15.66 -10.79 -9.58
C LYS A 403 15.41 -9.31 -9.28
N ALA A 404 14.26 -9.00 -8.73
CA ALA A 404 13.91 -7.66 -8.31
C ALA A 404 14.92 -7.10 -7.29
N GLU A 405 15.24 -5.81 -7.40
CA GLU A 405 15.93 -5.09 -6.33
C GLU A 405 14.93 -4.75 -5.21
N VAL A 406 15.38 -4.78 -3.97
CA VAL A 406 14.54 -4.49 -2.81
C VAL A 406 14.60 -3.02 -2.46
N ARG A 407 13.42 -2.40 -2.33
CA ARG A 407 13.24 -1.01 -1.95
C ARG A 407 12.15 -0.91 -0.89
N PRO A 408 12.47 -1.09 0.40
CA PRO A 408 11.46 -1.09 1.46
C PRO A 408 10.79 0.26 1.64
N TRP A 409 9.51 0.24 2.00
CA TRP A 409 8.81 1.35 2.60
C TRP A 409 9.10 1.40 4.09
N LEU A 410 9.54 2.55 4.58
CA LEU A 410 9.87 2.83 5.99
C LEU A 410 8.88 3.79 6.61
N GLN A 411 8.73 3.72 7.93
CA GLN A 411 7.79 4.50 8.71
C GLN A 411 8.35 5.89 9.06
N ASP A 412 7.68 6.96 8.63
CA ASP A 412 7.96 8.33 9.11
C ASP A 412 6.69 8.95 9.71
N PHE A 413 6.10 8.24 10.69
CA PHE A 413 4.92 8.70 11.40
C PHE A 413 4.83 8.01 12.78
N THR A 414 4.20 8.67 13.76
CA THR A 414 3.89 8.08 15.06
C THR A 414 2.60 7.27 15.00
N ALA A 415 2.68 5.98 15.28
CA ALA A 415 1.54 5.05 15.26
C ALA A 415 0.75 5.07 16.57
N THR A 416 0.02 6.15 16.84
CA THR A 416 -0.69 6.38 18.11
C THR A 416 -1.79 5.36 18.44
N TRP A 417 -2.22 4.55 17.45
CA TRP A 417 -3.17 3.45 17.63
C TRP A 417 -2.53 2.18 18.19
N VAL A 418 -1.21 2.07 18.16
CA VAL A 418 -0.47 0.95 18.76
C VAL A 418 -0.24 1.26 20.23
N SER A 419 -0.62 0.31 21.12
CA SER A 419 -0.57 0.54 22.58
C SER A 419 0.83 0.80 23.12
N HIS A 420 1.86 0.21 22.51
CA HIS A 420 3.27 0.40 22.84
C HIS A 420 3.98 0.91 21.58
N HIS A 421 3.99 2.23 21.40
CA HIS A 421 4.61 2.89 20.24
C HIS A 421 5.68 3.89 20.69
N LEU A 422 6.65 4.15 19.81
CA LEU A 422 7.55 5.28 19.95
C LEU A 422 6.94 6.54 19.33
N THR A 423 7.28 7.70 19.88
CA THR A 423 7.10 8.96 19.15
C THR A 423 8.18 9.03 18.09
N TYR A 424 7.80 8.92 16.83
CA TYR A 424 8.72 8.95 15.72
C TYR A 424 9.28 10.35 15.51
N GLY A 425 10.58 10.41 15.31
CA GLY A 425 11.36 11.60 15.02
C GLY A 425 12.68 11.21 14.35
N LYS A 426 13.67 12.11 14.46
CA LYS A 426 14.97 11.93 13.81
C LYS A 426 15.61 10.57 14.06
N LYS A 427 15.59 10.13 15.31
CA LYS A 427 16.28 8.89 15.70
C LYS A 427 15.61 7.66 15.07
N GLU A 428 14.29 7.54 15.21
CA GLU A 428 13.53 6.37 14.79
C GLU A 428 13.60 6.21 13.27
N VAL A 429 13.38 7.28 12.51
CA VAL A 429 13.47 7.26 11.03
C VAL A 429 14.90 6.93 10.59
N ARG A 430 15.93 7.52 11.20
CA ARG A 430 17.33 7.21 10.87
C ARG A 430 17.71 5.79 11.26
N ASP A 431 17.19 5.25 12.35
CA ASP A 431 17.41 3.86 12.75
C ASP A 431 16.87 2.89 11.69
N GLU A 432 15.68 3.14 11.13
CA GLU A 432 15.14 2.32 10.04
C GLU A 432 16.00 2.41 8.77
N ILE A 433 16.43 3.62 8.39
CA ILE A 433 17.33 3.81 7.23
C ILE A 433 18.67 3.09 7.44
N ASN A 434 19.25 3.17 8.64
CA ASN A 434 20.49 2.47 8.96
C ASN A 434 20.31 0.95 8.90
N ALA A 435 19.18 0.43 9.36
CA ALA A 435 18.85 -0.99 9.26
C ALA A 435 18.80 -1.48 7.80
N VAL A 436 18.31 -0.63 6.86
CA VAL A 436 18.36 -0.93 5.42
C VAL A 436 19.81 -1.06 4.95
N TYR A 437 20.69 -0.12 5.33
CA TYR A 437 22.08 -0.14 4.93
C TYR A 437 22.84 -1.33 5.53
N ASP A 438 22.63 -1.59 6.82
CA ASP A 438 23.30 -2.69 7.53
C ASP A 438 22.81 -4.06 7.04
N ALA A 439 21.57 -4.15 6.51
CA ALA A 439 21.08 -5.31 5.79
C ALA A 439 21.62 -5.40 4.34
N GLY A 440 22.53 -4.50 3.91
CA GLY A 440 23.17 -4.53 2.61
C GLY A 440 22.37 -3.94 1.45
N TYR A 441 21.27 -3.24 1.75
CA TYR A 441 20.48 -2.52 0.75
C TYR A 441 20.85 -1.03 0.71
N THR A 442 20.48 -0.33 -0.36
CA THR A 442 20.87 1.08 -0.56
C THR A 442 19.70 1.98 -0.96
N GLN A 443 18.52 1.41 -1.08
CA GLN A 443 17.29 2.04 -1.55
C GLN A 443 16.21 1.95 -0.48
N TRP A 444 15.38 2.97 -0.38
CA TRP A 444 14.24 3.00 0.54
C TRP A 444 13.25 4.11 0.15
N LEU A 445 12.02 3.99 0.62
CA LEU A 445 10.97 4.98 0.48
C LEU A 445 10.40 5.30 1.87
N LEU A 446 10.17 6.57 2.17
CA LEU A 446 9.49 6.99 3.39
C LEU A 446 7.99 7.16 3.15
N TRP A 447 7.20 6.64 4.07
CA TRP A 447 5.76 6.82 4.09
C TRP A 447 5.35 7.76 5.22
N ASN A 448 4.63 8.82 4.85
CA ASN A 448 3.89 9.68 5.77
C ASN A 448 2.62 10.17 5.08
N ALA A 449 1.44 9.78 5.59
CA ALA A 449 0.15 10.16 4.99
C ALA A 449 -0.12 11.69 5.02
N ALA A 450 0.47 12.40 5.98
CA ALA A 450 0.37 13.86 6.09
C ALA A 450 1.39 14.61 5.21
N ILE A 451 2.27 13.88 4.49
CA ILE A 451 3.36 14.45 3.67
C ILE A 451 4.20 15.44 4.51
N SER A 452 4.54 15.02 5.72
CA SER A 452 5.33 15.79 6.68
C SER A 452 6.50 14.93 7.14
N TYR A 453 7.60 15.00 6.39
CA TYR A 453 8.77 14.17 6.60
C TYR A 453 9.72 14.76 7.62
N THR A 454 10.44 13.89 8.32
CA THR A 454 11.43 14.24 9.35
C THR A 454 12.75 14.62 8.68
N GLU A 455 12.86 15.88 8.20
CA GLU A 455 14.04 16.41 7.46
C GLU A 455 15.35 16.16 8.23
N ASP A 456 15.34 16.38 9.54
CA ASP A 456 16.54 16.17 10.39
C ASP A 456 17.05 14.71 10.40
N ALA A 457 16.22 13.75 9.99
CA ALA A 457 16.62 12.36 9.88
C ALA A 457 17.37 12.07 8.57
N LEU A 458 17.27 12.92 7.58
CA LEU A 458 17.87 12.77 6.26
C LEU A 458 19.29 13.37 6.27
N GLU A 459 20.18 12.77 5.49
CA GLU A 459 21.52 13.33 5.28
C GLU A 459 21.45 14.48 4.27
N PRO A 460 22.33 15.52 4.43
CA PRO A 460 22.43 16.58 3.43
C PRO A 460 22.82 16.03 2.05
N ASP A 461 22.33 16.65 0.99
CA ASP A 461 22.85 16.37 -0.35
C ASP A 461 24.33 16.74 -0.44
N THR A 462 25.17 15.77 -0.74
CA THR A 462 26.62 15.96 -0.92
C THR A 462 27.02 16.14 -2.38
N ALA A 463 26.10 16.02 -3.33
CA ALA A 463 26.39 16.12 -4.77
C ALA A 463 26.79 17.54 -5.23
N GLY A 464 26.53 18.56 -4.40
CA GLY A 464 26.92 19.97 -4.66
C GLY A 464 28.21 20.44 -4.01
N VAL A 465 28.95 19.56 -3.31
CA VAL A 465 30.19 19.88 -2.58
C VAL A 465 31.37 19.14 -3.22
N GLY A 466 31.56 19.32 -4.51
CA GLY A 466 32.65 18.75 -5.29
C GLY A 466 33.25 19.79 -6.23
#